data_7d10210d5cb8977b8626143928107d8c
#
_entry.id   7d10210d5cb8977b8626143928107d8c
#
_cell.length_a   1.000
_cell.length_b   1.000
_cell.length_c   1.000
_cell.angle_alpha   90.00
_cell.angle_beta   90.00
_cell.angle_gamma   90.00
#
_symmetry.space_group_name_H-M   'P 1'
#
loop_
_entity.id
_entity.type
_entity.pdbx_description
1 polymer ?
#
loop_
_entity_poly.entity_id
_entity_poly.type
_entity_poly.pdbx_seq_one_letter_code
_entity_poly.pdbx_strand_id
1 'polypeptide(L)'
;GVQTCALPIYPGKAFDSVEALLQQGGFDLLLVGSPNFMHLEHVTQALAAGYTVFTEKPVVINEEQTMAMAKLVQQYGEDRILVGLVLRYSPLYHDLLAARDDRRLGEITSIEATEHIKPYHGAFFQRDWRRLEKYAGPYILEKCCHDIDLYQGLMQERPLRVASFGGRKSFTPQHAPQGAITEQSEIYHTKPSGWSSTDAVFSSDADIVDYQTALIEYASGATLSFHANLNVPDEFRRFCVIGTDGMAEGDFVRNYFRVHNARDRKS
;
A
#
# COMPACT_ATOMS: atom_id res chain seq x y z
N GLY A 1 6.01 22.94 -7.88
CA GLY A 1 4.95 23.93 -7.63
C GLY A 1 3.86 23.33 -6.79
N VAL A 2 3.57 23.92 -5.64
CA VAL A 2 2.45 23.54 -4.80
C VAL A 2 1.17 23.71 -5.61
N GLN A 3 0.39 22.66 -5.71
CA GLN A 3 -0.85 22.72 -6.47
C GLN A 3 -1.91 23.44 -5.64
N THR A 4 -2.23 24.65 -6.06
CA THR A 4 -3.16 25.57 -5.36
C THR A 4 -4.65 25.26 -5.58
N CYS A 5 -4.99 24.14 -6.21
CA CYS A 5 -6.38 23.77 -6.53
C CYS A 5 -7.26 23.53 -5.29
N ALA A 6 -6.68 23.29 -4.12
CA ALA A 6 -7.45 23.15 -2.88
C ALA A 6 -7.86 24.51 -2.26
N LEU A 7 -7.22 25.61 -2.62
CA LEU A 7 -7.47 26.93 -2.03
C LEU A 7 -8.89 27.47 -2.23
N PRO A 8 -9.58 27.28 -3.37
CA PRO A 8 -10.94 27.73 -3.55
C PRO A 8 -11.97 26.96 -2.70
N ILE A 9 -11.60 25.74 -2.26
CA ILE A 9 -12.53 24.82 -1.57
C ILE A 9 -12.38 24.96 -0.06
N TYR A 10 -11.14 25.19 0.41
CA TYR A 10 -10.83 25.29 1.84
C TYR A 10 -10.27 26.67 2.17
N PRO A 11 -10.84 27.41 3.15
CA PRO A 11 -10.35 28.71 3.58
C PRO A 11 -9.06 28.56 4.41
N GLY A 12 -8.03 27.98 3.81
CA GLY A 12 -6.74 27.77 4.43
C GLY A 12 -5.69 28.74 3.89
N LYS A 13 -4.62 28.92 4.67
CA LYS A 13 -3.44 29.67 4.25
C LYS A 13 -2.50 28.75 3.47
N ALA A 14 -2.05 29.17 2.30
CA ALA A 14 -1.03 28.48 1.53
C ALA A 14 0.37 29.00 1.93
N PHE A 15 1.35 28.11 1.85
CA PHE A 15 2.76 28.41 2.08
C PHE A 15 3.59 27.94 0.92
N ASP A 16 4.68 28.66 0.62
CA ASP A 16 5.58 28.34 -0.50
C ASP A 16 6.53 27.18 -0.19
N SER A 17 6.69 26.84 1.09
CA SER A 17 7.52 25.71 1.53
C SER A 17 7.06 25.12 2.86
N VAL A 18 7.53 23.91 3.15
CA VAL A 18 7.30 23.24 4.45
C VAL A 18 7.94 24.04 5.58
N GLU A 19 9.12 24.60 5.38
CA GLU A 19 9.80 25.44 6.38
C GLU A 19 8.96 26.66 6.76
N ALA A 20 8.37 27.34 5.78
CA ALA A 20 7.51 28.50 6.03
C ALA A 20 6.24 28.10 6.81
N LEU A 21 5.66 26.94 6.50
CA LEU A 21 4.54 26.37 7.25
C LEU A 21 4.93 26.07 8.71
N LEU A 22 6.05 25.38 8.91
CA LEU A 22 6.54 25.00 10.25
C LEU A 22 6.91 26.24 11.10
N GLN A 23 7.50 27.27 10.48
CA GLN A 23 7.81 28.56 11.17
C GLN A 23 6.54 29.32 11.58
N GLN A 24 5.50 29.27 10.76
CA GLN A 24 4.21 29.88 11.12
C GLN A 24 3.62 29.22 12.36
N GLY A 25 3.69 27.89 12.47
CA GLY A 25 3.14 27.13 13.58
C GLY A 25 1.63 27.28 13.75
N GLY A 26 1.15 27.03 14.97
CA GLY A 26 -0.26 27.17 15.33
C GLY A 26 -1.10 25.92 15.02
N PHE A 27 -0.44 24.76 14.93
CA PHE A 27 -1.08 23.44 14.75
C PHE A 27 -0.32 22.39 15.58
N ASP A 28 -0.97 21.28 15.88
CA ASP A 28 -0.39 20.18 16.68
C ASP A 28 0.05 18.98 15.82
N LEU A 29 -0.55 18.84 14.63
CA LEU A 29 -0.38 17.71 13.74
C LEU A 29 -0.08 18.19 12.31
N LEU A 30 1.01 17.69 11.73
CA LEU A 30 1.30 17.87 10.31
C LEU A 30 0.85 16.64 9.51
N LEU A 31 0.04 16.86 8.46
CA LEU A 31 -0.32 15.84 7.50
C LEU A 31 0.64 15.87 6.31
N VAL A 32 1.37 14.79 6.09
CA VAL A 32 2.31 14.62 4.96
C VAL A 32 1.65 13.79 3.88
N GLY A 33 1.21 14.43 2.81
CA GLY A 33 0.60 13.82 1.61
C GLY A 33 1.36 14.17 0.32
N SER A 34 2.64 14.46 0.43
CA SER A 34 3.54 14.73 -0.69
C SER A 34 3.83 13.45 -1.50
N PRO A 35 4.53 13.53 -2.65
CA PRO A 35 5.06 12.34 -3.31
C PRO A 35 5.96 11.51 -2.40
N ASN A 36 5.91 10.18 -2.54
CA ASN A 36 6.52 9.22 -1.61
C ASN A 36 7.98 9.51 -1.27
N PHE A 37 8.80 9.87 -2.26
CA PHE A 37 10.23 10.14 -2.05
C PHE A 37 10.52 11.34 -1.12
N MET A 38 9.52 12.21 -0.90
CA MET A 38 9.63 13.39 -0.04
C MET A 38 9.15 13.13 1.40
N HIS A 39 8.51 11.99 1.67
CA HIS A 39 7.91 11.73 2.99
C HIS A 39 8.94 11.80 4.11
N LEU A 40 10.08 11.10 3.95
CA LEU A 40 11.13 11.09 4.98
C LEU A 40 11.63 12.51 5.31
N GLU A 41 11.85 13.35 4.29
CA GLU A 41 12.32 14.73 4.47
C GLU A 41 11.30 15.55 5.27
N HIS A 42 10.04 15.55 4.86
CA HIS A 42 8.99 16.31 5.51
C HIS A 42 8.69 15.81 6.93
N VAL A 43 8.73 14.49 7.15
CA VAL A 43 8.61 13.90 8.49
C VAL A 43 9.78 14.36 9.38
N THR A 44 11.01 14.33 8.85
CA THR A 44 12.21 14.77 9.60
C THR A 44 12.10 16.23 10.01
N GLN A 45 11.72 17.11 9.10
CA GLN A 45 11.57 18.55 9.37
C GLN A 45 10.49 18.81 10.44
N ALA A 46 9.35 18.12 10.33
CA ALA A 46 8.24 18.28 11.27
C ALA A 46 8.60 17.80 12.69
N LEU A 47 9.23 16.62 12.80
CA LEU A 47 9.68 16.09 14.10
C LEU A 47 10.73 16.99 14.75
N ALA A 48 11.70 17.50 13.96
CA ALA A 48 12.71 18.44 14.44
C ALA A 48 12.10 19.76 14.93
N ALA A 49 10.99 20.19 14.34
CA ALA A 49 10.22 21.35 14.78
C ALA A 49 9.26 21.07 15.95
N GLY A 50 9.21 19.83 16.46
CA GLY A 50 8.42 19.45 17.63
C GLY A 50 6.99 19.00 17.33
N TYR A 51 6.61 18.81 16.06
CA TYR A 51 5.25 18.41 15.68
C TYR A 51 5.08 16.88 15.66
N THR A 52 3.86 16.43 15.91
CA THR A 52 3.41 15.07 15.58
C THR A 52 3.05 15.01 14.09
N VAL A 53 3.32 13.88 13.45
CA VAL A 53 3.16 13.71 12.01
C VAL A 53 2.18 12.60 11.72
N PHE A 54 1.25 12.85 10.79
CA PHE A 54 0.52 11.81 10.08
C PHE A 54 1.04 11.79 8.64
N THR A 55 1.69 10.70 8.25
CA THR A 55 2.20 10.55 6.89
C THR A 55 1.41 9.55 6.07
N GLU A 56 1.22 9.85 4.79
CA GLU A 56 0.69 8.88 3.84
C GLU A 56 1.68 7.73 3.61
N LYS A 57 1.12 6.63 3.16
CA LYS A 57 1.86 5.43 2.74
C LYS A 57 2.37 5.55 1.29
N PRO A 58 3.48 4.89 0.95
CA PRO A 58 4.45 4.27 1.84
C PRO A 58 5.26 5.35 2.58
N VAL A 59 5.65 5.05 3.79
CA VAL A 59 6.40 6.01 4.63
C VAL A 59 7.76 6.33 4.04
N VAL A 60 8.35 5.35 3.36
CA VAL A 60 9.69 5.37 2.76
C VAL A 60 9.65 4.62 1.42
N ILE A 61 10.66 4.80 0.57
CA ILE A 61 10.70 4.20 -0.79
C ILE A 61 11.87 3.22 -1.00
N ASN A 62 12.83 3.16 -0.08
CA ASN A 62 14.01 2.29 -0.20
C ASN A 62 14.60 1.96 1.18
N GLU A 63 15.62 1.10 1.19
CA GLU A 63 16.29 0.64 2.40
C GLU A 63 16.96 1.78 3.16
N GLU A 64 17.64 2.69 2.47
CA GLU A 64 18.31 3.84 3.10
C GLU A 64 17.31 4.69 3.88
N GLN A 65 16.18 5.02 3.27
CA GLN A 65 15.11 5.76 3.92
C GLN A 65 14.48 4.96 5.07
N THR A 66 14.36 3.63 4.94
CA THR A 66 13.87 2.76 6.03
C THR A 66 14.76 2.86 7.25
N MET A 67 16.06 2.76 7.06
CA MET A 67 17.02 2.89 8.16
C MET A 67 17.04 4.29 8.79
N ALA A 68 16.85 5.32 7.98
CA ALA A 68 16.73 6.69 8.47
C ALA A 68 15.44 6.89 9.29
N MET A 69 14.31 6.37 8.80
CA MET A 69 13.02 6.43 9.50
C MET A 69 13.08 5.68 10.84
N ALA A 70 13.72 4.51 10.89
CA ALA A 70 13.91 3.78 12.14
C ALA A 70 14.68 4.59 13.20
N LYS A 71 15.70 5.36 12.77
CA LYS A 71 16.41 6.29 13.68
C LYS A 71 15.52 7.42 14.17
N LEU A 72 14.64 7.96 13.32
CA LEU A 72 13.68 8.99 13.74
C LEU A 72 12.70 8.44 14.79
N VAL A 73 12.16 7.25 14.58
CA VAL A 73 11.30 6.56 15.55
C VAL A 73 12.03 6.37 16.89
N GLN A 74 13.28 5.92 16.85
CA GLN A 74 14.10 5.75 18.06
C GLN A 74 14.37 7.09 18.78
N GLN A 75 14.57 8.18 18.03
CA GLN A 75 14.91 9.50 18.57
C GLN A 75 13.69 10.24 19.14
N TYR A 76 12.54 10.19 18.45
CA TYR A 76 11.39 11.03 18.78
C TYR A 76 10.23 10.27 19.44
N GLY A 77 10.25 8.93 19.40
CA GLY A 77 9.17 8.07 19.87
C GLY A 77 8.23 7.62 18.75
N GLU A 78 7.68 6.40 18.90
CA GLU A 78 6.76 5.81 17.94
C GLU A 78 5.40 6.51 17.91
N ASP A 79 4.97 7.12 19.00
CA ASP A 79 3.73 7.87 19.15
C ASP A 79 3.71 9.21 18.40
N ARG A 80 4.88 9.65 17.90
CA ARG A 80 5.02 10.90 17.15
C ARG A 80 4.81 10.74 15.65
N ILE A 81 4.73 9.51 15.14
CA ILE A 81 4.57 9.21 13.71
C ILE A 81 3.38 8.28 13.51
N LEU A 82 2.32 8.82 12.95
CA LEU A 82 1.14 8.08 12.53
C LEU A 82 1.22 7.81 11.03
N VAL A 83 0.80 6.64 10.59
CA VAL A 83 0.87 6.23 9.18
C VAL A 83 -0.50 5.93 8.60
N GLY A 84 -0.79 6.39 7.40
CA GLY A 84 -2.05 6.21 6.67
C GLY A 84 -2.29 4.78 6.18
N LEU A 85 -2.11 3.77 7.01
CA LEU A 85 -2.39 2.37 6.72
C LEU A 85 -3.88 2.05 6.97
N VAL A 86 -4.73 2.65 6.14
CA VAL A 86 -6.18 2.75 6.35
C VAL A 86 -6.92 1.42 6.43
N LEU A 87 -6.38 0.34 5.86
CA LEU A 87 -7.02 -0.99 5.94
C LEU A 87 -7.04 -1.57 7.36
N ARG A 88 -6.18 -1.09 8.26
CA ARG A 88 -6.23 -1.45 9.68
C ARG A 88 -7.56 -1.07 10.35
N TYR A 89 -8.28 -0.09 9.79
CA TYR A 89 -9.57 0.38 10.28
C TYR A 89 -10.76 -0.28 9.58
N SER A 90 -10.51 -1.25 8.69
CA SER A 90 -11.57 -1.98 8.01
C SER A 90 -12.30 -2.91 9.00
N PRO A 91 -13.65 -2.91 9.01
CA PRO A 91 -14.44 -3.85 9.83
C PRO A 91 -14.04 -5.31 9.61
N LEU A 92 -13.80 -5.70 8.35
CA LEU A 92 -13.40 -7.05 7.99
C LEU A 92 -12.05 -7.45 8.63
N TYR A 93 -11.11 -6.51 8.73
CA TYR A 93 -9.84 -6.76 9.42
C TYR A 93 -10.04 -6.91 10.93
N HIS A 94 -10.94 -6.12 11.54
CA HIS A 94 -11.30 -6.28 12.94
C HIS A 94 -11.97 -7.64 13.22
N ASP A 95 -12.82 -8.12 12.31
CA ASP A 95 -13.42 -9.46 12.42
C ASP A 95 -12.35 -10.57 12.35
N LEU A 96 -11.32 -10.39 11.48
CA LEU A 96 -10.21 -11.33 11.39
C LEU A 96 -9.37 -11.33 12.68
N LEU A 97 -9.07 -10.16 13.25
CA LEU A 97 -8.36 -10.05 14.53
C LEU A 97 -9.18 -10.70 15.67
N ALA A 98 -10.48 -10.46 15.72
CA ALA A 98 -11.36 -11.09 16.69
C ALA A 98 -11.36 -12.63 16.58
N ALA A 99 -11.38 -13.17 15.34
CA ALA A 99 -11.29 -14.62 15.13
C ALA A 99 -9.97 -15.22 15.64
N ARG A 100 -8.85 -14.48 15.51
CA ARG A 100 -7.56 -14.87 16.09
C ARG A 100 -7.60 -14.80 17.62
N ASP A 101 -8.04 -13.68 18.18
CA ASP A 101 -8.01 -13.39 19.62
C ASP A 101 -8.95 -14.32 20.41
N ASP A 102 -10.08 -14.67 19.82
CA ASP A 102 -11.04 -15.70 20.33
C ASP A 102 -10.52 -17.14 20.15
N ARG A 103 -9.30 -17.32 19.61
CA ARG A 103 -8.67 -18.62 19.33
C ARG A 103 -9.50 -19.54 18.42
N ARG A 104 -10.32 -18.96 17.55
CA ARG A 104 -11.13 -19.74 16.61
C ARG A 104 -10.29 -20.42 15.52
N LEU A 105 -9.09 -19.92 15.26
CA LEU A 105 -8.16 -20.44 14.26
C LEU A 105 -7.13 -21.40 14.88
N GLY A 106 -6.89 -21.34 16.20
CA GLY A 106 -5.74 -21.99 16.83
C GLY A 106 -4.43 -21.27 16.50
N GLU A 107 -3.32 -22.01 16.32
CA GLU A 107 -2.05 -21.47 15.87
C GLU A 107 -2.09 -21.26 14.35
N ILE A 108 -1.78 -20.07 13.86
CA ILE A 108 -1.75 -19.78 12.42
C ILE A 108 -0.56 -20.52 11.80
N THR A 109 -0.83 -21.30 10.76
CA THR A 109 0.17 -22.09 10.02
C THR A 109 0.52 -21.48 8.67
N SER A 110 -0.49 -20.95 7.96
CA SER A 110 -0.26 -20.33 6.66
C SER A 110 -1.32 -19.27 6.32
N ILE A 111 -0.92 -18.34 5.48
CA ILE A 111 -1.76 -17.28 4.93
C ILE A 111 -1.61 -17.26 3.41
N GLU A 112 -2.72 -17.28 2.69
CA GLU A 112 -2.80 -16.97 1.27
C GLU A 112 -3.47 -15.61 1.12
N ALA A 113 -2.84 -14.68 0.40
CA ALA A 113 -3.38 -13.35 0.23
C ALA A 113 -3.09 -12.77 -1.16
N THR A 114 -3.98 -11.88 -1.61
CA THR A 114 -3.88 -11.29 -2.95
C THR A 114 -4.29 -9.83 -2.94
N GLU A 115 -3.63 -9.03 -3.80
CA GLU A 115 -4.07 -7.72 -4.23
C GLU A 115 -4.07 -7.67 -5.76
N HIS A 116 -5.25 -7.85 -6.34
CA HIS A 116 -5.46 -7.84 -7.79
C HIS A 116 -6.33 -6.66 -8.17
N ILE A 117 -5.80 -5.74 -8.96
CA ILE A 117 -6.46 -4.50 -9.35
C ILE A 117 -6.86 -4.47 -10.82
N LYS A 118 -7.93 -3.73 -11.11
CA LYS A 118 -8.45 -3.56 -12.47
C LYS A 118 -7.48 -2.80 -13.38
N PRO A 119 -7.62 -2.99 -14.71
CA PRO A 119 -6.74 -2.37 -15.70
C PRO A 119 -6.62 -0.85 -15.59
N TYR A 120 -7.70 -0.12 -15.28
CA TYR A 120 -7.65 1.32 -15.15
C TYR A 120 -6.75 1.78 -14.00
N HIS A 121 -6.77 1.03 -12.88
CA HIS A 121 -5.93 1.30 -11.72
C HIS A 121 -4.48 0.91 -11.99
N GLY A 122 -4.24 -0.22 -12.68
CA GLY A 122 -2.90 -0.58 -13.14
C GLY A 122 -2.34 0.43 -14.13
N ALA A 123 -3.14 0.89 -15.08
CA ALA A 123 -2.75 1.95 -16.01
C ALA A 123 -2.39 3.27 -15.31
N PHE A 124 -3.07 3.61 -14.21
CA PHE A 124 -2.71 4.75 -13.39
C PHE A 124 -1.27 4.66 -12.90
N PHE A 125 -0.83 3.49 -12.39
CA PHE A 125 0.56 3.28 -11.96
C PHE A 125 1.54 3.43 -13.13
N GLN A 126 1.17 3.00 -14.34
CA GLN A 126 2.06 3.02 -15.50
C GLN A 126 2.21 4.39 -16.16
N ARG A 127 1.34 5.35 -15.88
CA ARG A 127 1.36 6.70 -16.49
C ARG A 127 1.66 7.84 -15.53
N ASP A 128 1.48 7.63 -14.25
CA ASP A 128 1.78 8.60 -13.19
C ASP A 128 3.27 8.55 -12.81
N TRP A 129 3.74 9.47 -11.98
CA TRP A 129 5.12 9.44 -11.45
C TRP A 129 5.43 8.14 -10.69
N ARG A 130 4.40 7.44 -10.23
CA ARG A 130 4.50 6.15 -9.54
C ARG A 130 5.04 5.02 -10.42
N ARG A 131 5.11 5.21 -11.74
CA ARG A 131 5.75 4.26 -12.65
C ARG A 131 7.26 4.15 -12.46
N LEU A 132 7.87 5.10 -11.73
CA LEU A 132 9.31 5.16 -11.51
C LEU A 132 9.65 4.87 -10.05
N GLU A 133 10.38 3.77 -9.81
CA GLU A 133 10.76 3.35 -8.45
C GLU A 133 11.52 4.41 -7.67
N LYS A 134 12.32 5.23 -8.35
CA LYS A 134 13.06 6.35 -7.72
C LYS A 134 12.16 7.37 -7.03
N TYR A 135 10.87 7.43 -7.37
CA TYR A 135 9.90 8.34 -6.76
C TYR A 135 8.88 7.63 -5.87
N ALA A 136 8.49 6.42 -6.26
CA ALA A 136 7.41 5.68 -5.59
C ALA A 136 7.92 4.58 -4.65
N GLY A 137 9.12 4.05 -4.91
CA GLY A 137 9.54 2.75 -4.43
C GLY A 137 8.98 1.63 -5.32
N PRO A 138 9.40 0.38 -5.11
CA PRO A 138 8.89 -0.76 -5.85
C PRO A 138 7.39 -0.95 -5.62
N TYR A 139 6.70 -1.51 -6.61
CA TYR A 139 5.23 -1.66 -6.59
C TYR A 139 4.71 -2.36 -5.32
N ILE A 140 5.38 -3.41 -4.86
CA ILE A 140 4.96 -4.12 -3.64
C ILE A 140 4.99 -3.23 -2.39
N LEU A 141 5.91 -2.27 -2.33
CA LEU A 141 6.00 -1.29 -1.26
C LEU A 141 4.94 -0.18 -1.44
N GLU A 142 4.82 0.35 -2.65
CA GLU A 142 3.91 1.48 -2.92
C GLU A 142 2.45 1.08 -2.73
N LYS A 143 2.03 -0.07 -3.27
CA LYS A 143 0.63 -0.51 -3.26
C LYS A 143 0.33 -1.55 -2.20
N CYS A 144 1.16 -2.59 -2.09
CA CYS A 144 0.86 -3.75 -1.28
C CYS A 144 1.32 -3.61 0.18
N CYS A 145 1.91 -2.47 0.56
CA CYS A 145 2.22 -2.19 1.97
C CYS A 145 0.98 -2.29 2.87
N HIS A 146 -0.20 -1.92 2.37
CA HIS A 146 -1.46 -2.12 3.09
C HIS A 146 -1.71 -3.57 3.46
N ASP A 147 -1.48 -4.50 2.52
CA ASP A 147 -1.74 -5.93 2.69
C ASP A 147 -0.71 -6.57 3.60
N ILE A 148 0.57 -6.34 3.30
CA ILE A 148 1.67 -6.88 4.09
C ILE A 148 1.56 -6.39 5.54
N ASP A 149 1.16 -5.14 5.75
CA ASP A 149 0.92 -4.56 7.06
C ASP A 149 -0.21 -5.26 7.83
N LEU A 150 -1.33 -5.60 7.15
CA LEU A 150 -2.44 -6.32 7.79
C LEU A 150 -1.98 -7.70 8.31
N TYR A 151 -1.26 -8.45 7.47
CA TYR A 151 -0.80 -9.79 7.88
C TYR A 151 0.35 -9.73 8.88
N GLN A 152 1.19 -8.70 8.81
CA GLN A 152 2.18 -8.44 9.85
C GLN A 152 1.50 -8.11 11.20
N GLY A 153 0.44 -7.32 11.17
CA GLY A 153 -0.37 -7.01 12.36
C GLY A 153 -1.15 -8.22 12.90
N LEU A 154 -1.61 -9.12 12.00
CA LEU A 154 -2.26 -10.37 12.38
C LEU A 154 -1.27 -11.34 13.06
N MET A 155 -0.10 -11.52 12.48
CA MET A 155 0.92 -12.44 12.97
C MET A 155 1.60 -11.94 14.24
N GLN A 156 1.85 -10.62 14.34
CA GLN A 156 2.59 -9.99 15.45
C GLN A 156 3.98 -10.62 15.68
N GLU A 157 4.54 -11.21 14.63
CA GLU A 157 5.81 -11.90 14.65
C GLU A 157 6.79 -11.29 13.65
N ARG A 158 8.06 -11.54 13.89
CA ARG A 158 9.12 -11.07 12.99
C ARG A 158 9.18 -11.96 11.75
N PRO A 159 9.14 -11.40 10.53
CA PRO A 159 9.49 -12.13 9.32
C PRO A 159 10.98 -12.48 9.33
N LEU A 160 11.31 -13.72 9.00
CA LEU A 160 12.69 -14.25 8.99
C LEU A 160 13.28 -14.36 7.60
N ARG A 161 12.47 -14.82 6.64
CA ARG A 161 12.90 -15.03 5.25
C ARG A 161 11.84 -14.52 4.29
N VAL A 162 12.30 -13.95 3.18
CA VAL A 162 11.45 -13.49 2.10
C VAL A 162 12.05 -13.96 0.77
N ALA A 163 11.20 -14.50 -0.10
CA ALA A 163 11.51 -14.74 -1.50
C ALA A 163 10.44 -14.07 -2.37
N SER A 164 10.86 -13.36 -3.42
CA SER A 164 9.91 -12.65 -4.28
C SER A 164 10.32 -12.72 -5.74
N PHE A 165 9.32 -12.89 -6.61
CA PHE A 165 9.47 -12.92 -8.05
C PHE A 165 8.42 -12.02 -8.67
N GLY A 166 8.81 -11.25 -9.67
CA GLY A 166 7.92 -10.34 -10.37
C GLY A 166 8.45 -9.96 -11.74
N GLY A 167 7.67 -9.21 -12.47
CA GLY A 167 8.05 -8.74 -13.79
C GLY A 167 7.02 -7.82 -14.41
N ARG A 168 7.29 -7.36 -15.62
CA ARG A 168 6.40 -6.54 -16.44
C ARG A 168 6.03 -7.32 -17.70
N LYS A 169 4.75 -7.66 -17.84
CA LYS A 169 4.22 -8.41 -18.98
C LYS A 169 2.94 -7.84 -19.55
N SER A 170 2.06 -7.31 -18.71
CA SER A 170 0.76 -6.79 -19.16
C SER A 170 0.88 -5.43 -19.82
N PHE A 171 1.60 -4.50 -19.21
CA PHE A 171 1.76 -3.14 -19.69
C PHE A 171 3.02 -3.01 -20.57
N THR A 172 3.02 -3.72 -21.70
CA THR A 172 4.11 -3.73 -22.69
C THR A 172 3.56 -3.39 -24.08
N PRO A 173 4.38 -2.89 -25.02
CA PRO A 173 3.93 -2.50 -26.37
C PRO A 173 3.18 -3.60 -27.11
N GLN A 174 3.54 -4.88 -26.88
CA GLN A 174 2.89 -6.02 -27.52
C GLN A 174 1.42 -6.22 -27.10
N HIS A 175 1.06 -5.75 -25.91
CA HIS A 175 -0.28 -5.88 -25.34
C HIS A 175 -1.10 -4.59 -25.40
N ALA A 176 -0.55 -3.55 -26.03
CA ALA A 176 -1.29 -2.31 -26.26
C ALA A 176 -2.56 -2.61 -27.11
N PRO A 177 -3.73 -2.08 -26.73
CA PRO A 177 -4.93 -2.17 -27.55
C PRO A 177 -4.65 -1.69 -28.98
N GLN A 178 -5.12 -2.45 -29.99
CA GLN A 178 -4.94 -2.13 -31.40
C GLN A 178 -6.19 -1.43 -31.96
N GLY A 179 -5.98 -0.53 -32.90
CA GLY A 179 -7.06 0.16 -33.63
C GLY A 179 -7.54 1.44 -32.94
N ALA A 180 -8.78 1.85 -33.26
CA ALA A 180 -9.38 3.03 -32.66
C ALA A 180 -9.67 2.82 -31.15
N ILE A 181 -9.63 3.89 -30.39
CA ILE A 181 -10.00 3.87 -28.96
C ILE A 181 -11.47 3.46 -28.87
N THR A 182 -11.74 2.37 -28.17
CA THR A 182 -13.06 1.87 -27.85
C THR A 182 -13.36 2.19 -26.38
N GLU A 183 -14.63 2.05 -25.99
CA GLU A 183 -15.03 2.17 -24.58
C GLU A 183 -14.22 1.22 -23.67
N GLN A 184 -13.93 -0.01 -24.15
CA GLN A 184 -13.10 -0.95 -23.38
C GLN A 184 -11.63 -0.54 -23.27
N SER A 185 -11.10 0.19 -24.26
CA SER A 185 -9.69 0.68 -24.21
C SER A 185 -9.55 2.06 -23.60
N GLU A 186 -10.63 2.80 -23.44
CA GLU A 186 -10.63 4.16 -22.85
C GLU A 186 -10.06 4.17 -21.43
N ILE A 187 -10.24 3.09 -20.67
CA ILE A 187 -9.67 2.89 -19.34
C ILE A 187 -8.16 3.11 -19.28
N TYR A 188 -7.44 2.87 -20.38
CA TYR A 188 -6.00 3.10 -20.47
C TYR A 188 -5.64 4.53 -20.90
N HIS A 189 -6.62 5.32 -21.36
CA HIS A 189 -6.42 6.63 -21.95
C HIS A 189 -6.91 7.80 -21.08
N THR A 190 -7.34 7.54 -19.86
CA THR A 190 -7.68 8.60 -18.90
C THR A 190 -6.51 9.57 -18.76
N LYS A 191 -6.78 10.87 -18.84
CA LYS A 191 -5.74 11.90 -18.74
C LYS A 191 -4.88 11.70 -17.50
N PRO A 192 -3.56 11.66 -17.63
CA PRO A 192 -2.67 11.60 -16.49
C PRO A 192 -2.81 12.88 -15.66
N SER A 193 -2.63 12.75 -14.37
CA SER A 193 -2.65 13.86 -13.41
C SER A 193 -1.31 13.98 -12.72
N GLY A 194 -0.86 15.21 -12.50
CA GLY A 194 0.36 15.49 -11.77
C GLY A 194 1.61 15.64 -12.63
N TRP A 195 2.72 15.91 -11.96
CA TRP A 195 4.04 16.04 -12.59
C TRP A 195 4.58 14.67 -13.04
N SER A 196 5.49 14.69 -13.99
CA SER A 196 6.13 13.46 -14.54
C SER A 196 5.17 12.42 -15.08
N SER A 197 3.96 12.82 -15.50
CA SER A 197 2.97 11.93 -16.09
C SER A 197 3.21 11.71 -17.59
N THR A 198 2.66 10.60 -18.12
CA THR A 198 2.70 10.23 -19.53
C THR A 198 1.40 9.61 -19.98
N ASP A 199 1.07 9.76 -21.27
CA ASP A 199 -0.06 9.03 -21.90
C ASP A 199 0.35 7.64 -22.40
N ALA A 200 1.65 7.34 -22.37
CA ALA A 200 2.22 6.13 -22.97
C ALA A 200 2.18 4.93 -22.01
N VAL A 201 0.99 4.49 -21.57
CA VAL A 201 0.81 3.40 -20.60
C VAL A 201 1.59 2.13 -20.95
N PHE A 202 1.58 1.73 -22.23
CA PHE A 202 2.20 0.48 -22.69
C PHE A 202 3.65 0.64 -23.19
N SER A 203 4.09 1.88 -23.43
CA SER A 203 5.42 2.19 -23.96
C SER A 203 6.17 3.25 -23.13
N SER A 204 5.73 3.45 -21.90
CA SER A 204 6.39 4.38 -20.97
C SER A 204 7.76 3.87 -20.52
N ASP A 205 8.50 4.78 -19.88
CA ASP A 205 9.76 4.51 -19.20
C ASP A 205 9.57 3.88 -17.80
N ALA A 206 8.41 3.23 -17.55
CA ALA A 206 8.12 2.58 -16.27
C ALA A 206 9.13 1.48 -15.97
N ASP A 207 9.65 1.47 -14.75
CA ASP A 207 10.57 0.45 -14.22
C ASP A 207 9.92 -0.44 -13.15
N ILE A 208 8.68 -0.15 -12.72
CA ILE A 208 7.90 -1.00 -11.82
C ILE A 208 7.41 -2.29 -12.50
N VAL A 209 7.22 -3.33 -11.69
CA VAL A 209 6.58 -4.58 -12.11
C VAL A 209 5.05 -4.41 -12.23
N ASP A 210 4.39 -5.28 -13.03
CA ASP A 210 2.93 -5.32 -13.13
C ASP A 210 2.31 -6.62 -12.58
N TYR A 211 3.14 -7.56 -12.16
CA TYR A 211 2.77 -8.72 -11.33
C TYR A 211 3.92 -9.09 -10.39
N GLN A 212 3.58 -9.56 -9.21
CA GLN A 212 4.58 -9.98 -8.22
C GLN A 212 4.01 -11.06 -7.29
N THR A 213 4.85 -12.01 -6.93
CA THR A 213 4.58 -13.00 -5.88
C THR A 213 5.63 -12.85 -4.80
N ALA A 214 5.23 -12.92 -3.54
CA ALA A 214 6.12 -12.95 -2.39
C ALA A 214 5.77 -14.10 -1.46
N LEU A 215 6.79 -14.78 -0.96
CA LEU A 215 6.70 -15.79 0.10
C LEU A 215 7.43 -15.24 1.32
N ILE A 216 6.75 -15.21 2.46
CA ILE A 216 7.30 -14.71 3.72
C ILE A 216 7.19 -15.83 4.75
N GLU A 217 8.26 -16.11 5.46
CA GLU A 217 8.30 -17.03 6.60
C GLU A 217 8.49 -16.25 7.89
N TYR A 218 7.66 -16.53 8.87
CA TYR A 218 7.66 -15.92 10.19
C TYR A 218 8.44 -16.72 11.21
N ALA A 219 8.68 -16.14 12.39
CA ALA A 219 9.47 -16.77 13.46
C ALA A 219 8.86 -18.07 13.99
N SER A 220 7.54 -18.20 14.00
CA SER A 220 6.81 -19.43 14.36
C SER A 220 6.95 -20.57 13.32
N GLY A 221 7.44 -20.27 12.12
CA GLY A 221 7.41 -21.16 10.96
C GLY A 221 6.14 -21.00 10.10
N ALA A 222 5.21 -20.17 10.49
CA ALA A 222 4.06 -19.81 9.65
C ALA A 222 4.52 -19.12 8.38
N THR A 223 3.74 -19.26 7.30
CA THR A 223 4.10 -18.69 5.99
C THR A 223 2.99 -17.82 5.42
N LEU A 224 3.36 -16.77 4.71
CA LEU A 224 2.45 -15.96 3.89
C LEU A 224 2.85 -16.11 2.41
N SER A 225 1.90 -16.55 1.58
CA SER A 225 1.97 -16.48 0.12
C SER A 225 1.13 -15.29 -0.35
N PHE A 226 1.79 -14.32 -0.96
CA PHE A 226 1.14 -13.08 -1.40
C PHE A 226 1.29 -12.90 -2.91
N HIS A 227 0.18 -12.59 -3.60
CA HIS A 227 0.14 -12.34 -5.03
C HIS A 227 -0.43 -10.96 -5.33
N ALA A 228 0.25 -10.21 -6.19
CA ALA A 228 -0.22 -8.93 -6.71
C ALA A 228 -0.23 -8.93 -8.24
N ASN A 229 -1.24 -8.30 -8.84
CA ASN A 229 -1.33 -8.12 -10.28
C ASN A 229 -2.11 -6.84 -10.61
N LEU A 230 -1.60 -6.07 -11.58
CA LEU A 230 -2.12 -4.76 -11.95
C LEU A 230 -3.11 -4.77 -13.11
N ASN A 231 -3.41 -5.91 -13.69
CA ASN A 231 -4.22 -6.00 -14.91
C ASN A 231 -5.16 -7.18 -14.89
N VAL A 232 -6.02 -7.28 -13.88
CA VAL A 232 -7.03 -8.33 -13.82
C VAL A 232 -8.41 -7.79 -14.25
N PRO A 233 -9.18 -8.52 -15.04
CA PRO A 233 -10.48 -8.06 -15.52
C PRO A 233 -11.53 -7.90 -14.41
N ASP A 234 -11.39 -8.66 -13.33
CA ASP A 234 -12.27 -8.61 -12.17
C ASP A 234 -11.41 -8.53 -10.89
N GLU A 235 -11.41 -7.36 -10.26
CA GLU A 235 -10.57 -7.09 -9.09
C GLU A 235 -11.03 -7.87 -7.87
N PHE A 236 -10.06 -8.26 -7.04
CA PHE A 236 -10.32 -8.87 -5.74
C PHE A 236 -9.12 -8.72 -4.81
N ARG A 237 -9.42 -8.70 -3.52
CA ARG A 237 -8.43 -8.59 -2.45
C ARG A 237 -8.74 -9.63 -1.40
N ARG A 238 -8.36 -10.88 -1.72
CA ARG A 238 -8.71 -12.07 -0.95
C ARG A 238 -7.63 -12.44 0.03
N PHE A 239 -8.09 -13.12 1.07
CA PHE A 239 -7.22 -13.84 1.98
C PHE A 239 -7.85 -15.14 2.44
N CYS A 240 -6.99 -16.08 2.83
CA CYS A 240 -7.31 -17.27 3.57
C CYS A 240 -6.24 -17.45 4.65
N VAL A 241 -6.64 -17.36 5.91
CA VAL A 241 -5.78 -17.60 7.08
C VAL A 241 -6.10 -18.97 7.61
N ILE A 242 -5.13 -19.87 7.63
CA ILE A 242 -5.28 -21.26 8.03
C ILE A 242 -4.53 -21.46 9.34
N GLY A 243 -5.22 -22.02 10.31
CA GLY A 243 -4.67 -22.40 11.60
C GLY A 243 -4.94 -23.85 11.96
N THR A 244 -4.47 -24.27 13.12
CA THR A 244 -4.58 -25.65 13.60
C THR A 244 -6.01 -26.09 13.94
N ASP A 245 -6.89 -25.14 14.31
CA ASP A 245 -8.25 -25.41 14.77
C ASP A 245 -9.34 -24.89 13.82
N GLY A 246 -8.96 -24.05 12.84
CA GLY A 246 -9.90 -23.46 11.90
C GLY A 246 -9.23 -22.61 10.84
N MET A 247 -10.06 -22.03 9.98
CA MET A 247 -9.60 -21.08 8.96
C MET A 247 -10.54 -19.89 8.86
N ALA A 248 -10.01 -18.74 8.44
CA ALA A 248 -10.77 -17.56 8.10
C ALA A 248 -10.50 -17.18 6.64
N GLU A 249 -11.53 -16.89 5.87
CA GLU A 249 -11.42 -16.39 4.51
C GLU A 249 -12.23 -15.12 4.30
N GLY A 250 -11.79 -14.27 3.41
CA GLY A 250 -12.51 -13.06 3.07
C GLY A 250 -12.00 -12.35 1.83
N ASP A 251 -12.75 -11.33 1.42
CA ASP A 251 -12.41 -10.47 0.29
C ASP A 251 -12.82 -9.03 0.61
N PHE A 252 -11.84 -8.12 0.70
CA PHE A 252 -12.07 -6.72 1.01
C PHE A 252 -12.84 -5.96 -0.08
N VAL A 253 -12.74 -6.40 -1.35
CA VAL A 253 -13.47 -5.79 -2.46
C VAL A 253 -14.91 -6.28 -2.50
N ARG A 254 -15.11 -7.59 -2.30
CA ARG A 254 -16.44 -8.22 -2.32
C ARG A 254 -17.15 -8.19 -0.97
N ASN A 255 -16.47 -7.69 0.05
CA ASN A 255 -16.98 -7.47 1.40
C ASN A 255 -17.65 -8.70 2.01
N TYR A 256 -16.93 -9.83 2.06
CA TYR A 256 -17.36 -11.00 2.80
C TYR A 256 -16.27 -11.51 3.73
N PHE A 257 -16.68 -12.15 4.81
CA PHE A 257 -15.83 -12.80 5.79
C PHE A 257 -16.49 -14.08 6.30
N ARG A 258 -15.74 -15.16 6.41
CA ARG A 258 -16.19 -16.44 6.92
C ARG A 258 -15.13 -17.06 7.81
N VAL A 259 -15.57 -17.72 8.88
CA VAL A 259 -14.71 -18.53 9.74
C VAL A 259 -15.25 -19.95 9.76
N HIS A 260 -14.37 -20.91 9.47
CA HIS A 260 -14.66 -22.33 9.51
C HIS A 260 -13.88 -22.95 10.67
N ASN A 261 -14.55 -23.64 11.58
CA ASN A 261 -13.90 -24.34 12.67
C ASN A 261 -13.78 -25.82 12.32
N ALA A 262 -12.59 -26.40 12.49
CA ALA A 262 -12.34 -27.82 12.20
C ALA A 262 -13.18 -28.77 13.06
N ARG A 263 -13.68 -28.29 14.21
CA ARG A 263 -14.50 -29.07 15.15
C ARG A 263 -16.00 -28.99 14.84
N ASP A 264 -16.44 -28.03 14.05
CA ASP A 264 -17.83 -27.90 13.64
C ASP A 264 -18.12 -28.82 12.45
N ARG A 265 -18.64 -30.02 12.74
CA ARG A 265 -19.07 -30.98 11.71
C ARG A 265 -20.32 -30.55 10.94
N LYS A 266 -20.78 -29.32 11.11
CA LYS A 266 -21.92 -28.70 10.40
C LYS A 266 -21.39 -27.52 9.61
N SER A 267 -20.86 -27.80 8.45
CA SER A 267 -20.66 -26.83 7.36
C SER A 267 -21.84 -26.91 6.40
#